data_9f89b25f62ec1acad00baf886c828e25
#
_entry.id   9f89b25f62ec1acad00baf886c828e25
#
_cell.length_a   1.000
_cell.length_b   1.000
_cell.length_c   1.000
_cell.angle_alpha   90.00
_cell.angle_beta   90.00
_cell.angle_gamma   90.00
#
_symmetry.space_group_name_H-M   'P 1'
#
loop_
_entity.id
_entity.type
_entity.pdbx_description
1 polymer ?
#
loop_
_entity_poly.entity_id
_entity_poly.type
_entity_poly.pdbx_seq_one_letter_code
_entity_poly.pdbx_strand_id
1 'polypeptide(L)'
;MSGQATKASSEKEIEIPEWENAAVGHKAKDTAGGLAGSRGLFDRLLPPQKHYLGLKRKTFLWIILALSLCLIALIIGLSVGLTTGSRQVENFRSHIANVTNWDTNSSKSNLPLPSNADTFTGDLTYYQPGLGACGVTSTEDDFIVALSHILFHAAGSSTDAGGNSNENPLCGRMLRATRYNEEASAQRSVDLRVVDRCTGCEVDDLDTSLKAFERLAPSASGRVDVSWAWLQPAQTGN
;
A
#
# COMPACT_ATOMS: atom_id res chain seq x y z
N MET A 1 39.21 52.22 10.88
CA MET A 1 38.14 52.38 11.85
C MET A 1 37.10 51.34 11.56
N SER A 2 37.22 50.11 12.04
CA SER A 2 36.97 49.64 13.40
C SER A 2 35.45 49.65 13.70
N GLY A 3 34.86 48.46 13.75
CA GLY A 3 33.53 48.22 14.21
C GLY A 3 33.14 46.75 14.12
N GLN A 4 33.70 45.92 14.99
CA GLN A 4 33.21 44.57 15.24
C GLN A 4 31.91 44.60 16.01
N ALA A 5 30.89 43.81 15.56
CA ALA A 5 29.74 43.49 16.37
C ALA A 5 29.68 41.97 16.54
N THR A 6 29.96 41.56 17.76
CA THR A 6 29.86 40.20 18.30
C THR A 6 28.41 39.76 18.40
N LYS A 7 28.05 38.64 17.83
CA LYS A 7 26.73 38.01 17.96
C LYS A 7 26.80 36.98 19.10
N ALA A 8 26.15 37.29 20.23
CA ALA A 8 25.98 36.38 21.34
C ALA A 8 25.02 35.23 20.96
N SER A 9 25.49 34.02 21.18
CA SER A 9 24.71 32.80 21.12
C SER A 9 23.92 32.68 22.43
N SER A 10 22.57 32.63 22.30
CA SER A 10 21.68 32.32 23.41
C SER A 10 21.51 30.81 23.47
N GLU A 11 22.14 30.19 24.44
CA GLU A 11 21.91 28.82 24.86
C GLU A 11 20.54 28.74 25.53
N LYS A 12 19.66 27.94 24.98
CA LYS A 12 18.31 27.69 25.53
C LYS A 12 18.43 26.50 26.48
N GLU A 13 18.37 26.81 27.76
CA GLU A 13 18.33 25.84 28.87
C GLU A 13 17.01 25.04 28.76
N ILE A 14 17.13 23.70 28.71
CA ILE A 14 16.01 22.78 28.66
C ILE A 14 15.61 22.46 30.07
N GLU A 15 14.48 22.96 30.56
CA GLU A 15 13.89 22.58 31.85
C GLU A 15 13.35 21.14 31.76
N ILE A 16 13.86 20.27 32.64
CA ILE A 16 13.40 18.88 32.78
C ILE A 16 12.19 18.86 33.72
N PRO A 17 11.06 18.20 33.36
CA PRO A 17 9.86 18.18 34.18
C PRO A 17 10.07 17.40 35.51
N GLU A 18 9.49 17.91 36.58
CA GLU A 18 9.63 17.52 37.97
C GLU A 18 9.16 16.10 38.36
N TRP A 19 8.55 15.34 37.42
CA TRP A 19 8.05 13.99 37.68
C TRP A 19 9.12 12.88 37.61
N GLU A 20 10.34 13.18 37.16
CA GLU A 20 11.42 12.19 36.99
C GLU A 20 12.17 11.88 38.27
N ASN A 21 11.94 12.62 39.36
CA ASN A 21 12.65 12.47 40.62
C ASN A 21 11.93 11.67 41.72
N ALA A 22 10.85 10.97 41.43
CA ALA A 22 10.01 10.28 42.40
C ALA A 22 10.26 8.76 42.50
N ALA A 23 11.47 8.28 42.29
CA ALA A 23 11.75 6.85 42.40
C ALA A 23 13.12 6.56 43.04
N VAL A 24 13.34 6.98 44.29
CA VAL A 24 14.38 6.35 45.16
C VAL A 24 13.97 6.42 46.61
N GLY A 25 13.75 5.25 47.21
CA GLY A 25 14.06 4.98 48.60
C GLY A 25 12.91 4.85 49.57
N HIS A 26 12.58 3.62 49.96
CA HIS A 26 12.62 3.30 51.40
C HIS A 26 12.86 1.79 51.62
N LYS A 27 13.78 1.59 52.51
CA LYS A 27 14.51 0.44 53.00
C LYS A 27 13.64 -0.59 53.71
N ALA A 28 14.05 -1.82 53.60
CA ALA A 28 13.60 -3.01 54.31
C ALA A 28 13.69 -2.90 55.84
N LYS A 29 12.82 -3.64 56.50
CA LYS A 29 13.06 -4.19 57.82
C LYS A 29 12.50 -5.61 57.94
N ASP A 30 13.42 -6.52 58.13
CA ASP A 30 13.19 -7.93 58.42
C ASP A 30 12.46 -8.14 59.75
N THR A 31 11.57 -9.10 59.77
CA THR A 31 11.42 -9.95 60.98
C THR A 31 10.85 -11.32 60.58
N ALA A 32 11.60 -12.33 60.95
CA ALA A 32 11.30 -13.74 60.75
C ALA A 32 10.13 -14.21 61.65
N GLY A 33 9.44 -15.24 61.20
CA GLY A 33 8.61 -16.02 62.07
C GLY A 33 7.49 -16.81 61.39
N GLY A 34 7.67 -18.13 61.26
CA GLY A 34 6.58 -19.11 61.42
C GLY A 34 5.88 -19.63 60.18
N LEU A 35 6.21 -20.83 59.76
CA LEU A 35 5.39 -21.73 58.98
C LEU A 35 4.00 -21.93 59.64
N ALA A 36 2.95 -21.42 59.03
CA ALA A 36 1.57 -21.82 59.34
C ALA A 36 0.67 -21.62 58.12
N GLY A 37 0.22 -22.73 57.58
CA GLY A 37 -1.04 -22.95 56.91
C GLY A 37 -1.46 -21.97 55.80
N SER A 38 -1.42 -22.45 54.58
CA SER A 38 -1.94 -21.87 53.34
C SER A 38 -3.48 -21.63 53.34
N ARG A 39 -4.04 -20.99 54.38
CA ARG A 39 -5.48 -20.62 54.46
C ARG A 39 -5.74 -19.11 54.45
N GLY A 40 -4.73 -18.28 54.31
CA GLY A 40 -4.84 -16.87 54.70
C GLY A 40 -5.17 -15.87 53.56
N LEU A 41 -4.94 -16.16 52.31
CA LEU A 41 -5.13 -15.14 51.23
C LEU A 41 -6.58 -15.05 50.75
N PHE A 42 -7.24 -16.17 50.59
CA PHE A 42 -8.65 -16.21 50.13
C PHE A 42 -9.66 -15.77 51.21
N ASP A 43 -9.34 -16.04 52.51
CA ASP A 43 -10.20 -15.60 53.62
C ASP A 43 -10.03 -14.10 53.92
N ARG A 44 -8.95 -13.48 53.50
CA ARG A 44 -8.69 -12.05 53.62
C ARG A 44 -9.42 -11.25 52.51
N LEU A 45 -9.54 -11.81 51.31
CA LEU A 45 -10.20 -11.18 50.17
C LEU A 45 -11.72 -11.39 50.18
N LEU A 46 -12.19 -12.54 50.76
CA LEU A 46 -13.63 -12.93 50.72
C LEU A 46 -14.03 -13.48 52.11
N PRO A 47 -14.32 -12.62 53.12
CA PRO A 47 -14.71 -13.07 54.46
C PRO A 47 -15.97 -13.92 54.43
N PRO A 48 -16.03 -15.04 55.20
CA PRO A 48 -17.07 -16.08 55.15
C PRO A 48 -18.44 -15.60 55.59
N GLN A 49 -18.55 -14.45 56.23
CA GLN A 49 -19.76 -13.90 56.83
C GLN A 49 -20.51 -12.89 55.95
N LYS A 50 -19.99 -12.51 54.77
CA LYS A 50 -20.65 -11.51 53.92
C LYS A 50 -21.35 -12.14 52.72
N HIS A 51 -22.57 -11.64 52.44
CA HIS A 51 -23.28 -11.93 51.19
C HIS A 51 -22.72 -11.06 50.06
N TYR A 52 -22.37 -11.66 48.96
CA TYR A 52 -21.87 -10.99 47.76
C TYR A 52 -23.01 -11.00 46.70
N LEU A 53 -23.48 -9.82 46.29
CA LEU A 53 -24.62 -9.67 45.37
C LEU A 53 -25.87 -10.43 45.81
N GLY A 54 -26.17 -10.51 47.16
CA GLY A 54 -27.31 -11.21 47.66
C GLY A 54 -27.22 -12.76 47.72
N LEU A 55 -26.08 -13.33 47.29
CA LEU A 55 -25.85 -14.77 47.21
C LEU A 55 -24.91 -15.26 48.34
N LYS A 56 -25.08 -16.53 48.75
CA LYS A 56 -24.17 -17.18 49.69
C LYS A 56 -22.78 -17.33 49.04
N ARG A 57 -21.69 -17.22 49.83
CA ARG A 57 -20.27 -17.31 49.35
C ARG A 57 -20.05 -18.51 48.41
N LYS A 58 -20.60 -19.68 48.71
CA LYS A 58 -20.45 -20.87 47.89
C LYS A 58 -21.04 -20.71 46.49
N THR A 59 -22.26 -20.17 46.39
CA THR A 59 -22.91 -19.91 45.09
C THR A 59 -22.22 -18.83 44.29
N PHE A 60 -21.73 -17.78 44.94
CA PHE A 60 -20.96 -16.72 44.30
C PHE A 60 -19.64 -17.24 43.69
N LEU A 61 -18.90 -18.07 44.43
CA LEU A 61 -17.66 -18.71 43.94
C LEU A 61 -17.93 -19.66 42.76
N TRP A 62 -19.03 -20.41 42.81
CA TRP A 62 -19.42 -21.30 41.68
C TRP A 62 -19.75 -20.51 40.42
N ILE A 63 -20.41 -19.37 40.54
CA ILE A 63 -20.73 -18.49 39.40
C ILE A 63 -19.45 -17.90 38.79
N ILE A 64 -18.53 -17.43 39.61
CA ILE A 64 -17.23 -16.92 39.13
C ILE A 64 -16.43 -18.01 38.42
N LEU A 65 -16.41 -19.23 38.98
CA LEU A 65 -15.75 -20.38 38.37
C LEU A 65 -16.37 -20.72 37.01
N ALA A 66 -17.70 -20.76 36.93
CA ALA A 66 -18.40 -21.03 35.67
C ALA A 66 -18.12 -19.94 34.61
N LEU A 67 -18.16 -18.67 35.00
CA LEU A 67 -17.83 -17.56 34.08
C LEU A 67 -16.40 -17.60 33.61
N SER A 68 -15.43 -17.93 34.48
CA SER A 68 -14.03 -18.05 34.08
C SER A 68 -13.80 -19.21 33.13
N LEU A 69 -14.46 -20.35 33.34
CA LEU A 69 -14.37 -21.49 32.41
C LEU A 69 -14.99 -21.16 31.04
N CYS A 70 -16.13 -20.46 30.99
CA CYS A 70 -16.72 -19.98 29.74
C CYS A 70 -15.77 -19.01 29.00
N LEU A 71 -15.11 -18.12 29.73
CA LEU A 71 -14.17 -17.15 29.12
C LEU A 71 -12.93 -17.84 28.57
N ILE A 72 -12.40 -18.85 29.26
CA ILE A 72 -11.29 -19.68 28.79
C ILE A 72 -11.70 -20.47 27.54
N ALA A 73 -12.90 -21.05 27.53
CA ALA A 73 -13.44 -21.77 26.37
C ALA A 73 -13.61 -20.85 25.16
N LEU A 74 -14.05 -19.60 25.34
CA LEU A 74 -14.13 -18.58 24.29
C LEU A 74 -12.77 -18.20 23.75
N ILE A 75 -11.78 -18.01 24.62
CA ILE A 75 -10.39 -17.68 24.20
C ILE A 75 -9.79 -18.84 23.40
N ILE A 76 -9.98 -20.08 23.85
CA ILE A 76 -9.49 -21.27 23.12
C ILE A 76 -10.25 -21.44 21.80
N GLY A 77 -11.57 -21.24 21.79
CA GLY A 77 -12.40 -21.33 20.58
C GLY A 77 -12.03 -20.28 19.54
N LEU A 78 -11.76 -19.04 19.95
CA LEU A 78 -11.29 -17.97 19.07
C LEU A 78 -9.88 -18.24 18.55
N SER A 79 -8.96 -18.75 19.39
CA SER A 79 -7.59 -19.03 18.96
C SER A 79 -7.52 -20.19 17.96
N VAL A 80 -8.32 -21.24 18.14
CA VAL A 80 -8.42 -22.38 17.20
C VAL A 80 -9.16 -21.96 15.92
N GLY A 81 -10.22 -21.14 16.03
CA GLY A 81 -10.96 -20.62 14.88
C GLY A 81 -10.11 -19.74 13.95
N LEU A 82 -9.24 -18.89 14.53
CA LEU A 82 -8.33 -18.04 13.76
C LEU A 82 -7.18 -18.83 13.09
N THR A 83 -6.70 -19.91 13.72
CA THR A 83 -5.60 -20.74 13.13
C THR A 83 -6.11 -21.70 12.06
N THR A 84 -7.35 -22.21 12.12
CA THR A 84 -7.93 -23.00 11.05
C THR A 84 -8.35 -22.14 9.85
N GLY A 85 -8.81 -20.91 10.06
CA GLY A 85 -9.09 -19.95 9.00
C GLY A 85 -7.84 -19.57 8.18
N SER A 86 -6.70 -19.37 8.86
CA SER A 86 -5.44 -19.03 8.17
C SER A 86 -4.89 -20.19 7.32
N ARG A 87 -5.05 -21.43 7.73
CA ARG A 87 -4.62 -22.60 6.92
C ARG A 87 -5.48 -22.81 5.67
N GLN A 88 -6.77 -22.51 5.73
CA GLN A 88 -7.63 -22.55 4.54
C GLN A 88 -7.31 -21.43 3.56
N VAL A 89 -7.01 -20.23 4.07
CA VAL A 89 -6.62 -19.08 3.24
C VAL A 89 -5.25 -19.32 2.59
N GLU A 90 -4.28 -19.94 3.29
CA GLU A 90 -2.99 -20.30 2.70
C GLU A 90 -3.12 -21.40 1.65
N ASN A 91 -3.94 -22.43 1.89
CA ASN A 91 -4.22 -23.46 0.88
C ASN A 91 -4.99 -22.90 -0.33
N PHE A 92 -5.93 -21.96 -0.12
CA PHE A 92 -6.61 -21.28 -1.20
C PHE A 92 -5.65 -20.33 -1.95
N ARG A 93 -4.76 -19.66 -1.21
CA ARG A 93 -3.73 -18.78 -1.78
C ARG A 93 -2.67 -19.56 -2.56
N SER A 94 -2.28 -20.75 -2.11
CA SER A 94 -1.37 -21.63 -2.86
C SER A 94 -2.05 -22.27 -4.08
N HIS A 95 -3.35 -22.56 -4.02
CA HIS A 95 -4.13 -23.00 -5.18
C HIS A 95 -4.29 -21.87 -6.20
N ILE A 96 -4.62 -20.65 -5.76
CA ILE A 96 -4.68 -19.47 -6.64
C ILE A 96 -3.28 -19.14 -7.18
N ALA A 97 -2.21 -19.21 -6.37
CA ALA A 97 -0.84 -18.99 -6.84
C ALA A 97 -0.40 -20.04 -7.88
N ASN A 98 -0.86 -21.28 -7.77
CA ASN A 98 -0.63 -22.31 -8.80
C ASN A 98 -1.48 -22.08 -10.07
N VAL A 99 -2.74 -21.65 -9.91
CA VAL A 99 -3.60 -21.31 -11.06
C VAL A 99 -3.11 -20.03 -11.74
N THR A 100 -2.68 -19.01 -10.95
CA THR A 100 -2.11 -17.78 -11.50
C THR A 100 -0.72 -17.96 -12.10
N ASN A 101 0.07 -18.95 -11.68
CA ASN A 101 1.35 -19.26 -12.34
C ASN A 101 1.18 -19.91 -13.74
N TRP A 102 0.04 -20.58 -14.00
CA TRP A 102 -0.28 -21.06 -15.34
C TRP A 102 -0.78 -19.91 -16.23
N ASP A 103 -1.57 -18.99 -15.69
CA ASP A 103 -2.12 -17.87 -16.44
C ASP A 103 -1.14 -16.69 -16.58
N THR A 104 -0.26 -16.45 -15.59
CA THR A 104 0.67 -15.30 -15.66
C THR A 104 1.73 -15.46 -16.73
N ASN A 105 2.17 -16.67 -17.08
CA ASN A 105 3.11 -16.86 -18.18
C ASN A 105 2.41 -16.78 -19.55
N SER A 106 1.15 -17.24 -19.64
CA SER A 106 0.33 -17.09 -20.85
C SER A 106 -0.21 -15.67 -21.01
N SER A 107 -0.58 -15.02 -19.89
CA SER A 107 -1.09 -13.64 -19.90
C SER A 107 -0.01 -12.61 -20.18
N LYS A 108 1.23 -12.82 -19.72
CA LYS A 108 2.35 -11.92 -20.01
C LYS A 108 2.75 -11.88 -21.48
N SER A 109 2.57 -13.00 -22.20
CA SER A 109 2.87 -13.06 -23.64
C SER A 109 1.88 -12.24 -24.50
N ASN A 110 0.68 -11.98 -23.97
CA ASN A 110 -0.37 -11.24 -24.69
C ASN A 110 -0.49 -9.77 -24.24
N LEU A 111 0.25 -9.37 -23.19
CA LEU A 111 0.25 -7.97 -22.76
C LEU A 111 1.00 -7.09 -23.77
N PRO A 112 0.56 -5.82 -23.91
CA PRO A 112 1.21 -4.84 -24.79
C PRO A 112 2.53 -4.35 -24.20
N LEU A 113 3.44 -5.27 -23.82
CA LEU A 113 4.78 -4.95 -23.36
C LEU A 113 5.70 -4.65 -24.55
N PRO A 114 6.83 -3.92 -24.37
CA PRO A 114 7.74 -3.57 -25.45
C PRO A 114 8.36 -4.75 -26.21
N SER A 115 8.32 -5.95 -25.66
CA SER A 115 8.72 -7.19 -26.34
C SER A 115 7.69 -7.70 -27.34
N ASN A 116 6.45 -7.21 -27.26
CA ASN A 116 5.37 -7.54 -28.18
C ASN A 116 5.33 -6.48 -29.29
N ALA A 117 5.54 -6.90 -30.53
CA ALA A 117 5.63 -6.03 -31.72
C ALA A 117 4.26 -5.82 -32.38
N ASP A 118 3.18 -6.28 -31.75
CA ASP A 118 1.82 -6.14 -32.28
C ASP A 118 1.31 -4.70 -32.20
N THR A 119 0.18 -4.47 -32.86
CA THR A 119 -0.59 -3.24 -32.73
C THR A 119 -1.74 -3.50 -31.75
N PHE A 120 -1.90 -2.62 -30.78
CA PHE A 120 -2.91 -2.68 -29.75
C PHE A 120 -4.01 -1.67 -30.02
N THR A 121 -5.19 -1.92 -29.53
CA THR A 121 -6.35 -1.03 -29.68
C THR A 121 -7.01 -0.85 -28.32
N GLY A 122 -7.18 0.41 -27.93
CA GLY A 122 -7.81 0.81 -26.68
C GLY A 122 -8.41 2.19 -26.80
N ASP A 123 -8.77 2.78 -25.66
CA ASP A 123 -9.27 4.14 -25.59
C ASP A 123 -8.13 5.13 -25.43
N LEU A 124 -8.29 6.30 -26.05
CA LEU A 124 -7.44 7.47 -25.87
C LEU A 124 -8.20 8.52 -25.07
N THR A 125 -7.60 8.96 -23.98
CA THR A 125 -8.05 10.07 -23.16
C THR A 125 -6.95 11.12 -22.97
N TYR A 126 -7.25 12.19 -22.27
CA TYR A 126 -6.23 13.16 -21.87
C TYR A 126 -6.42 13.57 -20.41
N TYR A 127 -5.31 13.94 -19.78
CA TYR A 127 -5.25 14.39 -18.40
C TYR A 127 -4.41 15.66 -18.29
N GLN A 128 -4.42 16.27 -17.11
CA GLN A 128 -3.55 17.40 -16.77
C GLN A 128 -2.23 16.88 -16.20
N PRO A 129 -1.12 16.92 -16.95
CA PRO A 129 0.16 16.42 -16.50
C PRO A 129 0.74 17.24 -15.33
N GLY A 130 1.70 16.62 -14.66
CA GLY A 130 2.48 17.19 -13.57
C GLY A 130 3.72 16.32 -13.36
N LEU A 131 4.04 16.02 -12.10
CA LEU A 131 5.07 15.03 -11.76
C LEU A 131 4.50 13.62 -11.96
N GLY A 132 4.94 12.93 -13.00
CA GLY A 132 4.52 11.58 -13.35
C GLY A 132 5.23 10.50 -12.55
N ALA A 133 4.72 9.26 -12.66
CA ALA A 133 5.27 8.08 -12.00
C ALA A 133 6.72 7.74 -12.42
N CYS A 134 7.17 8.24 -13.55
CA CYS A 134 8.57 8.13 -14.01
C CYS A 134 9.48 9.23 -13.44
N GLY A 135 9.02 10.06 -12.50
CA GLY A 135 9.81 11.14 -11.91
C GLY A 135 10.05 12.33 -12.84
N VAL A 136 9.33 12.43 -13.95
CA VAL A 136 9.43 13.51 -14.93
C VAL A 136 8.25 14.46 -14.74
N THR A 137 8.53 15.76 -14.67
CA THR A 137 7.48 16.79 -14.69
C THR A 137 7.19 17.16 -16.15
N SER A 138 5.92 17.11 -16.53
CA SER A 138 5.45 17.38 -17.88
C SER A 138 4.28 18.37 -17.87
N THR A 139 3.98 18.94 -19.03
CA THR A 139 2.93 19.92 -19.25
C THR A 139 1.94 19.44 -20.30
N GLU A 140 0.83 20.16 -20.45
CA GLU A 140 -0.20 19.89 -21.47
C GLU A 140 0.34 20.01 -22.91
N ASP A 141 1.46 20.71 -23.10
CA ASP A 141 2.12 20.95 -24.39
C ASP A 141 3.10 19.86 -24.80
N ASP A 142 3.44 18.94 -23.92
CA ASP A 142 4.41 17.87 -24.19
C ASP A 142 3.71 16.68 -24.88
N PHE A 143 4.45 15.94 -25.72
CA PHE A 143 3.94 14.70 -26.33
C PHE A 143 4.24 13.51 -25.41
N ILE A 144 3.39 13.31 -24.41
CA ILE A 144 3.56 12.31 -23.34
C ILE A 144 2.33 11.44 -23.17
N VAL A 145 2.55 10.29 -22.53
CA VAL A 145 1.48 9.32 -22.22
C VAL A 145 1.69 8.71 -20.84
N ALA A 146 0.58 8.51 -20.14
CA ALA A 146 0.43 7.62 -19.02
C ALA A 146 -0.13 6.28 -19.51
N LEU A 147 0.52 5.19 -19.12
CA LEU A 147 0.08 3.82 -19.44
C LEU A 147 -0.71 3.21 -18.30
N SER A 148 -1.57 2.26 -18.62
CA SER A 148 -2.31 1.46 -17.64
C SER A 148 -1.41 1.00 -16.50
N HIS A 149 -1.92 1.11 -15.25
CA HIS A 149 -1.24 0.57 -14.07
C HIS A 149 -0.99 -0.94 -14.19
N ILE A 150 -1.88 -1.68 -14.87
CA ILE A 150 -1.76 -3.12 -15.11
C ILE A 150 -0.49 -3.39 -15.93
N LEU A 151 -0.31 -2.65 -17.03
CA LEU A 151 0.85 -2.77 -17.90
C LEU A 151 2.13 -2.31 -17.19
N PHE A 152 2.04 -1.20 -16.45
CA PHE A 152 3.14 -0.64 -15.68
C PHE A 152 3.67 -1.62 -14.61
N HIS A 153 2.76 -2.30 -13.89
CA HIS A 153 3.12 -3.33 -12.93
C HIS A 153 3.68 -4.60 -13.59
N ALA A 154 3.11 -5.03 -14.72
CA ALA A 154 3.56 -6.22 -15.42
C ALA A 154 4.99 -6.08 -15.98
N ALA A 155 5.40 -4.85 -16.32
CA ALA A 155 6.75 -4.55 -16.79
C ALA A 155 7.82 -4.70 -15.70
N GLY A 156 7.45 -4.60 -14.44
CA GLY A 156 8.34 -4.70 -13.27
C GLY A 156 8.46 -3.38 -12.51
N SER A 157 9.17 -3.39 -11.38
CA SER A 157 9.37 -2.20 -10.51
C SER A 157 8.06 -1.48 -10.16
N SER A 158 7.14 -2.18 -9.47
CA SER A 158 5.89 -1.58 -9.03
C SER A 158 6.01 -0.98 -7.63
N THR A 159 5.29 0.11 -7.40
CA THR A 159 5.14 0.73 -6.07
C THR A 159 4.52 -0.22 -5.05
N ASP A 160 3.72 -1.19 -5.48
CA ASP A 160 3.04 -2.15 -4.62
C ASP A 160 4.00 -3.15 -3.96
N ALA A 161 5.18 -3.35 -4.55
CA ALA A 161 6.26 -4.17 -3.98
C ALA A 161 7.36 -3.33 -3.28
N GLY A 162 7.14 -2.03 -3.08
CA GLY A 162 8.14 -1.11 -2.52
C GLY A 162 9.25 -0.72 -3.50
N GLY A 163 9.06 -0.97 -4.79
CA GLY A 163 9.99 -0.56 -5.85
C GLY A 163 9.88 0.93 -6.21
N ASN A 164 10.93 1.46 -6.78
CA ASN A 164 10.97 2.83 -7.29
C ASN A 164 10.27 2.89 -8.66
N SER A 165 9.12 3.57 -8.75
CA SER A 165 8.38 3.70 -10.00
C SER A 165 9.17 4.40 -11.12
N ASN A 166 10.12 5.28 -10.77
CA ASN A 166 10.98 5.97 -11.72
C ASN A 166 11.92 5.01 -12.48
N GLU A 167 12.16 3.83 -11.93
CA GLU A 167 12.99 2.76 -12.52
C GLU A 167 12.18 1.77 -13.34
N ASN A 168 10.88 2.03 -13.57
CA ASN A 168 10.05 1.15 -14.36
C ASN A 168 10.58 1.05 -15.80
N PRO A 169 10.72 -0.18 -16.37
CA PRO A 169 11.26 -0.38 -17.73
C PRO A 169 10.47 0.31 -18.84
N LEU A 170 9.22 0.74 -18.59
CA LEU A 170 8.42 1.50 -19.57
C LEU A 170 8.75 2.98 -19.57
N CYS A 171 9.35 3.51 -18.51
CA CYS A 171 9.69 4.92 -18.41
C CYS A 171 10.62 5.36 -19.52
N GLY A 172 10.26 6.47 -20.20
CA GLY A 172 11.00 7.01 -21.31
C GLY A 172 10.86 6.26 -22.65
N ARG A 173 10.15 5.11 -22.66
CA ARG A 173 9.87 4.40 -23.91
C ARG A 173 8.98 5.22 -24.82
N MET A 174 9.12 4.99 -26.12
CA MET A 174 8.34 5.66 -27.16
C MET A 174 7.33 4.70 -27.78
N LEU A 175 6.14 5.17 -27.97
CA LEU A 175 5.11 4.48 -28.76
C LEU A 175 4.52 5.44 -29.80
N ARG A 176 3.89 4.89 -30.85
CA ARG A 176 3.14 5.63 -31.84
C ARG A 176 1.67 5.31 -31.66
N ALA A 177 0.86 6.33 -31.42
CA ALA A 177 -0.59 6.27 -31.45
C ALA A 177 -1.09 6.75 -32.81
N THR A 178 -2.11 6.06 -33.35
CA THR A 178 -2.65 6.29 -34.69
C THR A 178 -4.17 6.19 -34.67
N ARG A 179 -4.84 7.13 -35.30
CA ARG A 179 -6.28 7.18 -35.41
C ARG A 179 -6.72 7.83 -36.75
N TYR A 180 -7.85 7.41 -37.28
CA TYR A 180 -8.52 8.16 -38.34
C TYR A 180 -9.19 9.38 -37.71
N ASN A 181 -8.79 10.58 -38.14
CA ASN A 181 -9.37 11.83 -37.69
C ASN A 181 -10.44 12.25 -38.67
N GLU A 182 -11.71 12.28 -38.25
CA GLU A 182 -12.87 12.53 -39.06
C GLU A 182 -12.92 13.96 -39.63
N GLU A 183 -12.48 14.94 -38.80
CA GLU A 183 -12.46 16.34 -39.24
C GLU A 183 -11.42 16.57 -40.31
N ALA A 184 -10.28 15.92 -40.22
CA ALA A 184 -9.20 16.01 -41.18
C ALA A 184 -9.41 15.05 -42.38
N SER A 185 -10.40 14.13 -42.29
CA SER A 185 -10.62 13.05 -43.23
C SER A 185 -9.32 12.28 -43.57
N ALA A 186 -8.48 12.06 -42.59
CA ALA A 186 -7.15 11.47 -42.76
C ALA A 186 -6.69 10.68 -41.53
N GLN A 187 -5.86 9.67 -41.79
CA GLN A 187 -5.09 8.99 -40.75
C GLN A 187 -4.10 9.97 -40.11
N ARG A 188 -4.14 10.08 -38.80
CA ARG A 188 -3.21 10.88 -37.99
C ARG A 188 -2.42 9.98 -37.05
N SER A 189 -1.19 10.37 -36.78
CA SER A 189 -0.35 9.69 -35.81
C SER A 189 0.48 10.67 -34.97
N VAL A 190 0.82 10.24 -33.76
CA VAL A 190 1.66 10.99 -32.84
C VAL A 190 2.58 10.03 -32.10
N ASP A 191 3.85 10.42 -31.94
CA ASP A 191 4.82 9.70 -31.13
C ASP A 191 4.81 10.23 -29.71
N LEU A 192 4.67 9.34 -28.74
CA LEU A 192 4.45 9.64 -27.34
C LEU A 192 5.55 9.01 -26.47
N ARG A 193 6.00 9.78 -25.48
CA ARG A 193 6.92 9.28 -24.46
C ARG A 193 6.16 8.86 -23.22
N VAL A 194 6.45 7.67 -22.71
CA VAL A 194 5.91 7.19 -21.43
C VAL A 194 6.57 7.94 -20.29
N VAL A 195 5.77 8.63 -19.48
CA VAL A 195 6.22 9.41 -18.31
C VAL A 195 5.41 9.14 -17.06
N ASP A 196 4.25 8.49 -17.19
CA ASP A 196 3.32 8.34 -16.08
C ASP A 196 2.54 7.02 -16.12
N ARG A 197 1.78 6.79 -15.07
CA ARG A 197 0.94 5.61 -14.82
C ARG A 197 -0.52 6.04 -14.62
N CYS A 198 -1.40 5.56 -15.47
CA CYS A 198 -2.84 5.76 -15.37
C CYS A 198 -3.47 4.68 -14.47
N THR A 199 -4.10 5.10 -13.36
CA THR A 199 -4.71 4.17 -12.40
C THR A 199 -6.09 3.68 -12.82
N GLY A 200 -6.79 4.39 -13.71
CA GLY A 200 -8.13 4.07 -14.18
C GLY A 200 -8.19 3.54 -15.61
N CYS A 201 -7.04 3.31 -16.24
CA CYS A 201 -6.97 2.81 -17.62
C CYS A 201 -7.03 1.29 -17.68
N GLU A 202 -7.74 0.76 -18.68
CA GLU A 202 -7.63 -0.64 -19.09
C GLU A 202 -6.23 -0.88 -19.71
N VAL A 203 -5.88 -2.15 -19.95
CA VAL A 203 -4.52 -2.56 -20.28
C VAL A 203 -3.97 -1.91 -21.56
N ASP A 204 -4.84 -1.69 -22.55
CA ASP A 204 -4.50 -1.16 -23.87
C ASP A 204 -4.80 0.35 -24.02
N ASP A 205 -5.35 0.98 -22.97
CA ASP A 205 -5.70 2.40 -22.99
C ASP A 205 -4.47 3.31 -22.91
N LEU A 206 -4.60 4.48 -23.50
CA LEU A 206 -3.63 5.57 -23.44
C LEU A 206 -4.27 6.82 -22.83
N ASP A 207 -3.60 7.42 -21.84
CA ASP A 207 -3.99 8.71 -21.28
C ASP A 207 -2.88 9.73 -21.56
N THR A 208 -3.19 10.76 -22.35
CA THR A 208 -2.16 11.63 -22.93
C THR A 208 -2.25 13.07 -22.43
N SER A 209 -1.27 13.90 -22.76
CA SER A 209 -1.43 15.35 -22.67
C SER A 209 -2.51 15.86 -23.63
N LEU A 210 -3.10 17.01 -23.34
CA LEU A 210 -4.12 17.63 -24.20
C LEU A 210 -3.60 17.85 -25.62
N LYS A 211 -2.40 18.39 -25.79
CA LYS A 211 -1.79 18.63 -27.11
C LYS A 211 -1.57 17.34 -27.90
N ALA A 212 -1.21 16.26 -27.23
CA ALA A 212 -1.06 14.95 -27.87
C ALA A 212 -2.42 14.41 -28.35
N PHE A 213 -3.45 14.51 -27.51
CA PHE A 213 -4.82 14.12 -27.84
C PHE A 213 -5.34 14.89 -29.07
N GLU A 214 -5.13 16.21 -29.10
CA GLU A 214 -5.60 17.08 -30.18
C GLU A 214 -4.90 16.82 -31.55
N ARG A 215 -3.79 16.08 -31.54
CA ARG A 215 -3.22 15.58 -32.80
C ARG A 215 -4.07 14.50 -33.46
N LEU A 216 -4.84 13.78 -32.66
CA LEU A 216 -5.61 12.62 -33.11
C LEU A 216 -7.13 12.87 -33.17
N ALA A 217 -7.65 13.69 -32.24
CA ALA A 217 -9.10 13.98 -32.14
C ALA A 217 -9.33 15.36 -31.53
N PRO A 218 -10.49 15.99 -31.74
CA PRO A 218 -10.89 17.20 -31.03
C PRO A 218 -10.98 16.94 -29.52
N SER A 219 -10.49 17.86 -28.70
CA SER A 219 -10.55 17.74 -27.23
C SER A 219 -12.00 17.61 -26.69
N ALA A 220 -12.98 18.17 -27.39
CA ALA A 220 -14.39 18.03 -27.05
C ALA A 220 -14.90 16.56 -27.08
N SER A 221 -14.21 15.65 -27.75
CA SER A 221 -14.55 14.23 -27.77
C SER A 221 -14.27 13.53 -26.43
N GLY A 222 -13.33 14.02 -25.64
CA GLY A 222 -12.96 13.52 -24.31
C GLY A 222 -12.33 12.13 -24.31
N ARG A 223 -12.94 11.18 -25.03
CA ARG A 223 -12.52 9.77 -25.19
C ARG A 223 -12.79 9.29 -26.59
N VAL A 224 -11.81 8.67 -27.22
CA VAL A 224 -11.90 8.10 -28.57
C VAL A 224 -11.11 6.80 -28.64
N ASP A 225 -11.42 5.95 -29.64
CA ASP A 225 -10.63 4.77 -29.96
C ASP A 225 -9.27 5.15 -30.57
N VAL A 226 -8.26 4.35 -30.30
CA VAL A 226 -6.90 4.53 -30.81
C VAL A 226 -6.24 3.18 -31.05
N SER A 227 -5.44 3.09 -32.12
CA SER A 227 -4.49 1.99 -32.29
C SER A 227 -3.08 2.49 -32.00
N TRP A 228 -2.26 1.66 -31.33
CA TRP A 228 -0.90 2.05 -31.01
C TRP A 228 0.07 0.89 -31.04
N ALA A 229 1.33 1.19 -31.22
CA ALA A 229 2.43 0.22 -31.20
C ALA A 229 3.69 0.85 -30.61
N TRP A 230 4.55 0.00 -30.03
CA TRP A 230 5.86 0.44 -29.56
C TRP A 230 6.75 0.85 -30.71
N LEU A 231 7.43 1.99 -30.55
CA LEU A 231 8.55 2.34 -31.41
C LEU A 231 9.77 1.60 -30.88
N GLN A 232 10.17 0.54 -31.58
CA GLN A 232 11.37 -0.22 -31.21
C GLN A 232 12.56 0.71 -31.27
N PRO A 233 13.46 0.75 -30.26
CA PRO A 233 14.78 1.31 -30.46
C PRO A 233 15.42 0.51 -31.58
N ALA A 234 16.02 1.19 -32.54
CA ALA A 234 16.80 0.53 -33.59
C ALA A 234 17.71 -0.49 -32.90
N GLN A 235 17.54 -1.77 -33.25
CA GLN A 235 18.40 -2.83 -32.73
C GLN A 235 19.82 -2.46 -33.17
N THR A 236 20.64 -1.93 -32.26
CA THR A 236 22.06 -1.87 -32.48
C THR A 236 22.53 -3.31 -32.48
N GLY A 237 22.64 -3.88 -33.70
CA GLY A 237 23.20 -5.20 -33.89
C GLY A 237 24.56 -5.26 -33.23
N ASN A 238 24.73 -6.21 -32.38
CA ASN A 238 26.01 -6.65 -31.86
C ASN A 238 26.66 -7.54 -32.89
#